data_79abf7aeea2d295eca9f923305817cec
#
_entry.id   79abf7aeea2d295eca9f923305817cec
#
_cell.length_a   1.000
_cell.length_b   1.000
_cell.length_c   1.000
_cell.angle_alpha   90.00
_cell.angle_beta   90.00
_cell.angle_gamma   90.00
#
_symmetry.space_group_name_H-M   'P 1'
#
loop_
_entity.id
_entity.type
_entity.pdbx_description
1 polymer ?
#
loop_
_entity_poly.entity_id
_entity_poly.type
_entity_poly.pdbx_seq_one_letter_code
_entity_poly.pdbx_strand_id
1 'polypeptide(L)'
;MLGFTGTYEGRPISVMGSGMGMPSIGIYSYELFKFYDVDNIIRIGSAGSYTDKAKLFDVVLATGAVSESNYARVQSGFEGDITLPSQSLNDKLRASAAKQGIPLIEGNIHSSDVFYRQPSDAKPTYWEKLRDERGCLCVEMESFALFANAQVL
;
A
#
# COMPACT_ATOMS: atom_id res chain seq x y z
N MET A 1 -16.63 -6.13 -9.87
CA MET A 1 -15.49 -6.75 -9.19
C MET A 1 -16.01 -7.84 -8.27
N LEU A 2 -15.27 -8.95 -8.06
CA LEU A 2 -15.75 -10.05 -7.23
C LEU A 2 -15.30 -9.83 -5.79
N GLY A 3 -16.24 -9.99 -4.86
CA GLY A 3 -16.00 -10.00 -3.41
C GLY A 3 -16.64 -11.24 -2.78
N PHE A 4 -16.02 -11.75 -1.74
CA PHE A 4 -16.48 -12.92 -1.01
C PHE A 4 -16.46 -12.61 0.48
N THR A 5 -17.53 -12.94 1.18
CA THR A 5 -17.63 -12.86 2.63
C THR A 5 -17.81 -14.26 3.19
N GLY A 6 -17.09 -14.57 4.24
CA GLY A 6 -17.12 -15.88 4.87
C GLY A 6 -16.50 -15.86 6.26
N THR A 7 -16.01 -17.01 6.70
CA THR A 7 -15.32 -17.14 7.98
C THR A 7 -13.98 -17.84 7.79
N TYR A 8 -12.97 -17.40 8.54
CA TYR A 8 -11.69 -18.08 8.68
C TYR A 8 -11.42 -18.30 10.18
N GLU A 9 -11.20 -19.54 10.56
CA GLU A 9 -11.04 -19.95 11.97
C GLU A 9 -12.15 -19.37 12.89
N GLY A 10 -13.40 -19.42 12.41
CA GLY A 10 -14.59 -18.92 13.15
C GLY A 10 -14.73 -17.40 13.19
N ARG A 11 -13.85 -16.63 12.53
CA ARG A 11 -13.92 -15.17 12.47
C ARG A 11 -14.43 -14.72 11.10
N PRO A 12 -15.34 -13.74 11.04
CA PRO A 12 -15.81 -13.19 9.78
C PRO A 12 -14.67 -12.47 9.04
N ILE A 13 -14.61 -12.69 7.75
CA ILE A 13 -13.65 -12.04 6.86
C ILE A 13 -14.28 -11.82 5.49
N SER A 14 -13.95 -10.69 4.87
CA SER A 14 -14.29 -10.42 3.47
C SER A 14 -13.02 -10.23 2.65
N VAL A 15 -13.00 -10.75 1.43
CA VAL A 15 -11.92 -10.58 0.46
C VAL A 15 -12.50 -10.03 -0.82
N MET A 16 -11.93 -8.95 -1.34
CA MET A 16 -12.42 -8.29 -2.54
C MET A 16 -11.25 -7.84 -3.42
N GLY A 17 -11.42 -7.94 -4.73
CA GLY A 17 -10.49 -7.32 -5.67
C GLY A 17 -10.58 -5.79 -5.59
N SER A 18 -9.44 -5.10 -5.56
CA SER A 18 -9.38 -3.63 -5.49
C SER A 18 -9.23 -2.96 -6.87
N GLY A 19 -9.07 -3.73 -7.94
CA GLY A 19 -8.66 -3.20 -9.23
C GLY A 19 -7.20 -2.77 -9.22
N MET A 20 -6.80 -1.94 -10.18
CA MET A 20 -5.46 -1.39 -10.30
C MET A 20 -5.49 0.14 -10.17
N GLY A 21 -4.49 0.65 -9.45
CA GLY A 21 -4.22 2.08 -9.34
C GLY A 21 -5.05 2.79 -8.27
N MET A 22 -4.54 3.97 -7.89
CA MET A 22 -5.11 4.79 -6.82
C MET A 22 -6.57 5.16 -7.04
N PRO A 23 -7.03 5.52 -8.26
CA PRO A 23 -8.44 5.83 -8.47
C PRO A 23 -9.36 4.65 -8.18
N SER A 24 -8.94 3.42 -8.50
CA SER A 24 -9.74 2.23 -8.27
C SER A 24 -9.89 1.92 -6.79
N ILE A 25 -8.77 1.73 -6.08
CA ILE A 25 -8.83 1.46 -4.63
C ILE A 25 -9.40 2.64 -3.86
N GLY A 26 -9.20 3.85 -4.36
CA GLY A 26 -9.76 5.07 -3.79
C GLY A 26 -11.28 5.05 -3.71
N ILE A 27 -11.95 4.61 -4.79
CA ILE A 27 -13.41 4.46 -4.80
C ILE A 27 -13.84 3.38 -3.80
N TYR A 28 -13.27 2.17 -3.91
CA TYR A 28 -13.70 1.05 -3.08
C TYR A 28 -13.42 1.26 -1.59
N SER A 29 -12.24 1.74 -1.24
CA SER A 29 -11.92 1.98 0.18
C SER A 29 -12.77 3.10 0.77
N TYR A 30 -13.04 4.16 -0.01
CA TYR A 30 -13.93 5.22 0.44
C TYR A 30 -15.33 4.69 0.75
N GLU A 31 -15.92 3.92 -0.18
CA GLU A 31 -17.26 3.35 0.00
C GLU A 31 -17.30 2.37 1.19
N LEU A 32 -16.29 1.50 1.32
CA LEU A 32 -16.23 0.55 2.41
C LEU A 32 -16.17 1.24 3.77
N PHE A 33 -15.32 2.25 3.94
CA PHE A 33 -15.25 3.01 5.19
C PHE A 33 -16.52 3.83 5.43
N LYS A 34 -17.02 4.53 4.41
CA LYS A 34 -18.08 5.53 4.58
C LYS A 34 -19.48 4.95 4.67
N PHE A 35 -19.77 3.88 3.93
CA PHE A 35 -21.13 3.38 3.73
C PHE A 35 -21.35 1.95 4.22
N TYR A 36 -20.28 1.19 4.47
CA TYR A 36 -20.38 -0.22 4.83
C TYR A 36 -19.81 -0.53 6.22
N ASP A 37 -19.49 0.49 6.99
CA ASP A 37 -19.06 0.36 8.41
C ASP A 37 -17.83 -0.55 8.57
N VAL A 38 -16.90 -0.45 7.62
CA VAL A 38 -15.66 -1.23 7.65
C VAL A 38 -14.60 -0.47 8.42
N ASP A 39 -14.14 -1.02 9.54
CA ASP A 39 -13.11 -0.42 10.39
C ASP A 39 -11.69 -0.63 9.88
N ASN A 40 -11.43 -1.77 9.22
CA ASN A 40 -10.07 -2.17 8.88
C ASN A 40 -10.00 -2.74 7.46
N ILE A 41 -9.09 -2.21 6.66
CA ILE A 41 -8.76 -2.73 5.33
C ILE A 41 -7.27 -3.08 5.29
N ILE A 42 -6.96 -4.31 4.92
CA ILE A 42 -5.59 -4.78 4.66
C ILE A 42 -5.46 -5.07 3.18
N ARG A 43 -4.57 -4.34 2.51
CA ARG A 43 -4.23 -4.62 1.12
C ARG A 43 -3.10 -5.65 1.05
N ILE A 44 -3.31 -6.67 0.25
CA ILE A 44 -2.26 -7.62 -0.16
C ILE A 44 -2.12 -7.56 -1.68
N GLY A 45 -0.89 -7.59 -2.17
CA GLY A 45 -0.64 -7.50 -3.61
C GLY A 45 0.83 -7.73 -3.94
N SER A 46 1.12 -7.88 -5.22
CA SER A 46 2.49 -7.95 -5.72
C SER A 46 3.10 -6.55 -5.84
N ALA A 47 4.43 -6.48 -5.76
CA ALA A 47 5.20 -5.25 -5.92
C ALA A 47 6.53 -5.53 -6.65
N GLY A 48 7.03 -4.54 -7.39
CA GLY A 48 8.34 -4.59 -8.03
C GLY A 48 9.42 -4.12 -7.06
N SER A 49 10.48 -4.93 -6.84
CA SER A 49 11.55 -4.57 -5.90
C SER A 49 12.46 -3.48 -6.44
N TYR A 50 12.84 -2.53 -5.57
CA TYR A 50 13.88 -1.52 -5.80
C TYR A 50 15.21 -1.89 -5.14
N THR A 51 15.29 -3.01 -4.43
CA THR A 51 16.43 -3.37 -3.60
C THR A 51 16.71 -4.88 -3.65
N ASP A 52 17.98 -5.24 -3.54
CA ASP A 52 18.40 -6.64 -3.39
C ASP A 52 18.12 -7.23 -2.00
N LYS A 53 17.65 -6.41 -1.05
CA LYS A 53 17.24 -6.86 0.29
C LYS A 53 15.95 -7.67 0.27
N ALA A 54 15.07 -7.39 -0.68
CA ALA A 54 13.83 -8.12 -0.89
C ALA A 54 13.96 -9.04 -2.11
N LYS A 55 13.77 -10.33 -1.91
CA LYS A 55 13.83 -11.38 -2.94
C LYS A 55 12.41 -11.78 -3.36
N LEU A 56 12.34 -12.62 -4.40
CA LEU A 56 11.05 -13.19 -4.81
C LEU A 56 10.38 -13.93 -3.64
N PHE A 57 9.10 -13.65 -3.46
CA PHE A 57 8.24 -14.17 -2.40
C PHE A 57 8.50 -13.64 -0.98
N ASP A 58 9.45 -12.73 -0.80
CA ASP A 58 9.56 -12.03 0.48
C ASP A 58 8.35 -11.12 0.71
N VAL A 59 7.96 -10.98 1.98
CA VAL A 59 6.84 -10.14 2.38
C VAL A 59 7.35 -8.79 2.84
N VAL A 60 6.89 -7.73 2.16
CA VAL A 60 7.19 -6.33 2.54
C VAL A 60 6.01 -5.77 3.33
N LEU A 61 6.25 -5.31 4.55
CA LEU A 61 5.29 -4.55 5.35
C LEU A 61 5.56 -3.06 5.16
N ALA A 62 4.60 -2.34 4.57
CA ALA A 62 4.71 -0.92 4.33
C ALA A 62 4.68 -0.12 5.64
N THR A 63 5.67 0.74 5.86
CA THR A 63 5.71 1.71 6.96
C THR A 63 5.27 3.11 6.52
N GLY A 64 5.22 3.36 5.23
CA GLY A 64 4.68 4.55 4.58
C GLY A 64 4.58 4.32 3.08
N ALA A 65 3.68 5.01 2.42
CA ALA A 65 3.54 5.02 0.98
C ALA A 65 3.93 6.39 0.43
N VAL A 66 5.00 6.44 -0.34
CA VAL A 66 5.50 7.65 -1.02
C VAL A 66 4.91 7.72 -2.41
N SER A 67 4.48 8.88 -2.86
CA SER A 67 3.88 9.04 -4.20
C SER A 67 4.12 10.43 -4.77
N GLU A 68 4.23 10.51 -6.08
CA GLU A 68 4.15 11.75 -6.87
C GLU A 68 2.69 12.11 -7.24
N SER A 69 1.74 11.28 -6.87
CA SER A 69 0.32 11.49 -7.17
C SER A 69 -0.25 12.70 -6.44
N ASN A 70 -1.19 13.37 -7.10
CA ASN A 70 -1.98 14.41 -6.44
C ASN A 70 -3.25 13.85 -5.76
N TYR A 71 -3.41 12.54 -5.66
CA TYR A 71 -4.62 11.91 -5.14
C TYR A 71 -5.04 12.48 -3.78
N ALA A 72 -4.16 12.42 -2.78
CA ALA A 72 -4.48 12.86 -1.42
C ALA A 72 -4.77 14.37 -1.35
N ARG A 73 -4.07 15.18 -2.14
CA ARG A 73 -4.33 16.62 -2.23
C ARG A 73 -5.72 16.92 -2.82
N VAL A 74 -6.09 16.23 -3.88
CA VAL A 74 -7.41 16.43 -4.51
C VAL A 74 -8.53 15.88 -3.63
N GLN A 75 -8.30 14.74 -2.97
CA GLN A 75 -9.29 14.07 -2.15
C GLN A 75 -9.57 14.81 -0.82
N SER A 76 -8.54 15.32 -0.14
CA SER A 76 -8.66 15.86 1.22
C SER A 76 -7.86 17.14 1.50
N GLY A 77 -7.15 17.67 0.50
CA GLY A 77 -6.25 18.83 0.71
C GLY A 77 -4.91 18.49 1.35
N PHE A 78 -4.55 17.20 1.46
CA PHE A 78 -3.27 16.79 2.03
C PHE A 78 -2.12 17.11 1.06
N GLU A 79 -1.21 17.98 1.46
CA GLU A 79 -0.09 18.45 0.62
C GLU A 79 1.18 17.57 0.71
N GLY A 80 1.19 16.54 1.57
CA GLY A 80 2.32 15.65 1.72
C GLY A 80 2.45 14.64 0.59
N ASP A 81 3.65 14.14 0.39
CA ASP A 81 3.99 13.11 -0.61
C ASP A 81 4.17 11.71 0.01
N ILE A 82 3.85 11.56 1.29
CA ILE A 82 3.85 10.28 2.01
C ILE A 82 2.60 10.16 2.88
N THR A 83 1.89 9.05 2.74
CA THR A 83 0.76 8.66 3.61
C THR A 83 1.16 7.48 4.48
N LEU A 84 0.61 7.39 5.69
CA LEU A 84 1.01 6.40 6.69
C LEU A 84 -0.08 5.34 6.90
N PRO A 85 0.30 4.06 7.06
CA PRO A 85 -0.63 3.00 7.45
C PRO A 85 -1.03 3.14 8.92
N SER A 86 -2.08 2.41 9.31
CA SER A 86 -2.42 2.24 10.73
C SER A 86 -1.31 1.52 11.48
N GLN A 87 -0.69 2.19 12.47
CA GLN A 87 0.35 1.60 13.29
C GLN A 87 -0.18 0.37 14.07
N SER A 88 -1.41 0.46 14.59
CA SER A 88 -2.02 -0.64 15.34
C SER A 88 -2.27 -1.88 14.47
N LEU A 89 -2.63 -1.71 13.19
CA LEU A 89 -2.73 -2.83 12.25
C LEU A 89 -1.36 -3.41 11.91
N ASN A 90 -0.35 -2.56 11.67
CA ASN A 90 1.01 -3.03 11.41
C ASN A 90 1.56 -3.82 12.61
N ASP A 91 1.29 -3.41 13.85
CA ASP A 91 1.71 -4.16 15.04
C ASP A 91 1.04 -5.53 15.13
N LYS A 92 -0.24 -5.64 14.78
CA LYS A 92 -0.95 -6.92 14.68
C LYS A 92 -0.36 -7.81 13.58
N LEU A 93 -0.01 -7.24 12.44
CA LEU A 93 0.61 -7.98 11.33
C LEU A 93 2.00 -8.50 11.71
N ARG A 94 2.84 -7.68 12.38
CA ARG A 94 4.15 -8.12 12.92
C ARG A 94 3.99 -9.28 13.90
N ALA A 95 3.08 -9.14 14.85
CA ALA A 95 2.84 -10.19 15.84
C ALA A 95 2.34 -11.50 15.19
N SER A 96 1.48 -11.40 14.18
CA SER A 96 0.98 -12.55 13.44
C SER A 96 2.10 -13.22 12.62
N ALA A 97 2.92 -12.43 11.92
CA ALA A 97 4.04 -12.92 11.14
C ALA A 97 5.07 -13.64 12.03
N ALA A 98 5.42 -13.03 13.17
CA ALA A 98 6.34 -13.63 14.14
C ALA A 98 5.81 -14.97 14.68
N LYS A 99 4.52 -15.05 15.00
CA LYS A 99 3.88 -16.30 15.46
C LYS A 99 3.94 -17.40 14.41
N GLN A 100 3.89 -17.04 13.13
CA GLN A 100 3.91 -17.98 12.01
C GLN A 100 5.33 -18.23 11.46
N GLY A 101 6.36 -17.58 12.02
CA GLY A 101 7.73 -17.67 11.50
C GLY A 101 7.93 -17.04 10.12
N ILE A 102 7.08 -16.10 9.73
CA ILE A 102 7.17 -15.39 8.44
C ILE A 102 8.05 -14.15 8.63
N PRO A 103 9.23 -14.07 7.99
CA PRO A 103 10.04 -12.86 8.04
C PRO A 103 9.35 -11.70 7.31
N LEU A 104 9.40 -10.51 7.89
CA LEU A 104 8.94 -9.28 7.27
C LEU A 104 10.12 -8.37 6.96
N ILE A 105 10.10 -7.77 5.77
CA ILE A 105 10.99 -6.66 5.42
C ILE A 105 10.17 -5.38 5.53
N GLU A 106 10.62 -4.43 6.34
CA GLU A 106 9.84 -3.24 6.63
C GLU A 106 10.49 -2.00 6.03
N GLY A 107 9.69 -1.12 5.44
CA GLY A 107 10.13 0.15 4.90
C GLY A 107 9.05 0.87 4.12
N ASN A 108 9.42 2.02 3.60
CA ASN A 108 8.53 2.76 2.70
C ASN A 108 8.36 2.00 1.39
N ILE A 109 7.21 2.22 0.77
CA ILE A 109 6.92 1.74 -0.58
C ILE A 109 6.60 2.93 -1.48
N HIS A 110 6.79 2.76 -2.78
CA HIS A 110 6.38 3.74 -3.77
C HIS A 110 5.03 3.34 -4.36
N SER A 111 4.04 4.23 -4.29
CA SER A 111 2.76 4.09 -5.01
C SER A 111 2.79 4.97 -6.25
N SER A 112 2.87 4.37 -7.44
CA SER A 112 3.00 5.08 -8.71
C SER A 112 1.66 5.18 -9.45
N ASP A 113 1.40 6.34 -10.08
CA ASP A 113 0.28 6.50 -11.01
C ASP A 113 0.51 5.81 -12.35
N VAL A 114 1.75 5.49 -12.68
CA VAL A 114 2.11 4.89 -13.97
C VAL A 114 2.89 3.61 -13.80
N PHE A 115 2.49 2.56 -14.52
CA PHE A 115 3.19 1.28 -14.53
C PHE A 115 4.43 1.32 -15.43
N TYR A 116 4.31 1.89 -16.62
CA TYR A 116 5.39 2.01 -17.59
C TYR A 116 5.88 3.45 -17.70
N ARG A 117 7.06 3.74 -17.16
CA ARG A 117 7.74 5.02 -17.36
C ARG A 117 8.59 4.99 -18.62
N GLN A 118 8.65 6.12 -19.31
CA GLN A 118 9.57 6.27 -20.43
C GLN A 118 11.02 6.21 -19.92
N PRO A 119 11.94 5.57 -20.66
CA PRO A 119 13.35 5.58 -20.34
C PRO A 119 13.89 7.02 -20.18
N SER A 120 14.83 7.20 -19.27
CA SER A 120 15.51 8.46 -19.02
C SER A 120 17.01 8.20 -18.85
N ASP A 121 17.83 9.05 -19.45
CA ASP A 121 19.29 9.03 -19.28
C ASP A 121 19.74 9.72 -17.97
N ALA A 122 18.81 10.33 -17.24
CA ALA A 122 19.12 10.96 -15.96
C ALA A 122 19.63 9.95 -14.93
N LYS A 123 20.71 10.33 -14.24
CA LYS A 123 21.29 9.53 -13.15
C LYS A 123 21.41 10.38 -11.89
N PRO A 124 21.03 9.86 -10.71
CA PRO A 124 20.31 8.59 -10.52
C PRO A 124 18.94 8.62 -11.20
N THR A 125 18.43 7.45 -11.58
CA THR A 125 17.07 7.30 -12.10
C THR A 125 16.03 7.64 -11.04
N TYR A 126 14.78 7.86 -11.45
CA TYR A 126 13.72 8.21 -10.50
C TYR A 126 13.54 7.16 -9.38
N TRP A 127 13.54 5.87 -9.72
CA TRP A 127 13.39 4.81 -8.73
C TRP A 127 14.62 4.67 -7.80
N GLU A 128 15.84 4.94 -8.30
CA GLU A 128 17.05 4.99 -7.49
C GLU A 128 16.95 6.10 -6.43
N LYS A 129 16.47 7.29 -6.80
CA LYS A 129 16.22 8.39 -5.85
C LYS A 129 15.21 7.99 -4.78
N LEU A 130 14.10 7.36 -5.17
CA LEU A 130 13.09 6.90 -4.20
C LEU A 130 13.66 5.86 -3.24
N ARG A 131 14.48 4.93 -3.73
CA ARG A 131 15.17 3.95 -2.89
C ARG A 131 16.14 4.63 -1.92
N ASP A 132 17.02 5.49 -2.43
CA ASP A 132 18.18 5.97 -1.67
C ASP A 132 17.82 7.17 -0.76
N GLU A 133 16.92 8.05 -1.20
CA GLU A 133 16.54 9.26 -0.46
C GLU A 133 15.28 9.08 0.38
N ARG A 134 14.35 8.20 -0.03
CA ARG A 134 13.05 8.00 0.61
C ARG A 134 12.89 6.62 1.26
N GLY A 135 13.89 5.74 1.14
CA GLY A 135 13.85 4.39 1.71
C GLY A 135 12.79 3.47 1.11
N CYS A 136 12.37 3.73 -0.15
CA CYS A 136 11.39 2.89 -0.83
C CYS A 136 11.99 1.54 -1.21
N LEU A 137 11.40 0.46 -0.73
CA LEU A 137 11.85 -0.91 -0.98
C LEU A 137 11.30 -1.49 -2.28
N CYS A 138 10.10 -1.07 -2.66
CA CYS A 138 9.39 -1.60 -3.82
C CYS A 138 8.37 -0.59 -4.35
N VAL A 139 7.76 -0.91 -5.50
CA VAL A 139 6.73 -0.12 -6.17
C VAL A 139 5.43 -0.94 -6.32
N GLU A 140 4.31 -0.30 -6.08
CA GLU A 140 2.95 -0.73 -6.37
C GLU A 140 2.12 0.50 -6.78
N MET A 141 0.78 0.43 -6.81
CA MET A 141 -0.03 1.50 -7.39
C MET A 141 -1.24 1.93 -6.53
N GLU A 142 -1.39 1.48 -5.28
CA GLU A 142 -2.64 1.61 -4.52
C GLU A 142 -2.49 2.18 -3.11
N SER A 143 -1.42 1.85 -2.41
CA SER A 143 -1.32 2.06 -0.96
C SER A 143 -1.37 3.52 -0.53
N PHE A 144 -0.84 4.45 -1.34
CA PHE A 144 -0.91 5.87 -1.03
C PHE A 144 -2.36 6.36 -0.91
N ALA A 145 -3.23 5.94 -1.84
CA ALA A 145 -4.65 6.32 -1.81
C ALA A 145 -5.41 5.61 -0.67
N LEU A 146 -5.12 4.33 -0.44
CA LEU A 146 -5.75 3.59 0.66
C LEU A 146 -5.44 4.24 2.02
N PHE A 147 -4.16 4.58 2.27
CA PHE A 147 -3.76 5.23 3.51
C PHE A 147 -4.31 6.65 3.61
N ALA A 148 -4.37 7.41 2.50
CA ALA A 148 -5.00 8.73 2.49
C ALA A 148 -6.48 8.66 2.90
N ASN A 149 -7.25 7.74 2.33
CA ASN A 149 -8.66 7.56 2.70
C ASN A 149 -8.81 7.15 4.17
N ALA A 150 -7.99 6.21 4.66
CA ALA A 150 -8.03 5.76 6.05
C ALA A 150 -7.66 6.85 7.07
N GLN A 151 -6.97 7.91 6.66
CA GLN A 151 -6.62 9.03 7.54
C GLN A 151 -7.76 10.05 7.74
N VAL A 152 -8.74 10.06 6.84
CA VAL A 152 -9.79 11.09 6.83
C VAL A 152 -11.21 10.55 7.00
N LEU A 153 -11.38 9.24 7.01
CA LEU A 153 -12.67 8.55 7.15
C LEU A 153 -12.74 7.75 8.43
#